data_1e3a3fcbb0c044c15d38cc83499dc12a
#
_entry.id   1e3a3fcbb0c044c15d38cc83499dc12a
#
_cell.length_a   1.000
_cell.length_b   1.000
_cell.length_c   1.000
_cell.angle_alpha   90.00
_cell.angle_beta   90.00
_cell.angle_gamma   90.00
#
_symmetry.space_group_name_H-M   'P 1'
#
loop_
_entity.id
_entity.type
_entity.pdbx_description
1 polymer ?
#
loop_
_entity_poly.entity_id
_entity_poly.type
_entity_poly.pdbx_seq_one_letter_code
_entity_poly.pdbx_strand_id
1 'polypeptide(L)'
;RRQRQMCIRDRTDTIQATLMIFALLLTPVFVVISIGGIDDLQSIVQQAEMSAQKEFTDLFRGTTMMGLLSLAAWGLGYFGQPHILARFMAADSVRSLNKARKISMTWMVLCLVGAVAIGFFGMAYFYANANTASAALVNHEPEQVFIELSRLLFNPWIAGILLSAILAAVMS
;
A
#
# COMPACT_ATOMS: atom_id res chain seq x y z
N ARG A 1 8.02 -13.13 33.14
CA ARG A 1 6.77 -12.59 32.55
C ARG A 1 7.00 -11.63 31.39
N ARG A 2 7.94 -10.68 31.47
CA ARG A 2 8.25 -9.72 30.37
C ARG A 2 8.70 -10.41 29.07
N GLN A 3 9.59 -11.40 29.14
CA GLN A 3 10.07 -12.13 27.96
C GLN A 3 8.95 -12.87 27.22
N ARG A 4 7.99 -13.47 27.93
CA ARG A 4 6.84 -14.15 27.32
C ARG A 4 5.91 -13.17 26.58
N GLN A 5 5.69 -11.99 27.14
CA GLN A 5 4.89 -10.96 26.50
C GLN A 5 5.56 -10.39 25.24
N MET A 6 6.89 -10.26 25.26
CA MET A 6 7.66 -9.83 24.08
C MET A 6 7.55 -10.84 22.93
N CYS A 7 7.71 -12.14 23.22
CA CYS A 7 7.57 -13.19 22.21
C CYS A 7 6.17 -13.30 21.60
N ILE A 8 5.11 -13.06 22.39
CA ILE A 8 3.73 -13.09 21.88
C ILE A 8 3.50 -11.90 20.97
N ARG A 9 3.96 -10.72 21.36
CA ARG A 9 3.85 -9.49 20.56
C ARG A 9 4.57 -9.63 19.22
N ASP A 10 5.80 -10.12 19.22
CA ASP A 10 6.59 -10.31 17.99
C ASP A 10 5.91 -11.29 17.01
N ARG A 11 5.25 -12.33 17.53
CA ARG A 11 4.51 -13.29 16.69
C ARG A 11 3.23 -12.67 16.11
N THR A 12 2.50 -11.91 16.90
CA THR A 12 1.29 -11.23 16.41
C THR A 12 1.64 -10.18 15.36
N ASP A 13 2.69 -9.40 15.58
CA ASP A 13 3.15 -8.38 14.62
C ASP A 13 3.57 -9.03 13.29
N THR A 14 4.22 -10.20 13.32
CA THR A 14 4.59 -10.94 12.10
C THR A 14 3.38 -11.45 11.33
N ILE A 15 2.36 -11.99 12.02
CA ILE A 15 1.13 -12.46 11.39
C ILE A 15 0.37 -11.28 10.77
N GLN A 16 0.26 -10.17 11.49
CA GLN A 16 -0.39 -8.96 11.02
C GLN A 16 0.29 -8.37 9.78
N ALA A 17 1.62 -8.28 9.81
CA ALA A 17 2.41 -7.83 8.68
C ALA A 17 2.25 -8.74 7.46
N THR A 18 2.18 -10.06 7.67
CA THR A 18 1.95 -11.01 6.58
C THR A 18 0.56 -10.86 5.97
N LEU A 19 -0.49 -10.71 6.79
CA LEU A 19 -1.85 -10.44 6.33
C LEU A 19 -1.93 -9.15 5.53
N MET A 20 -1.24 -8.09 5.97
CA MET A 20 -1.20 -6.81 5.26
C MET A 20 -0.58 -6.95 3.85
N ILE A 21 0.53 -7.66 3.70
CA ILE A 21 1.12 -7.91 2.38
C ILE A 21 0.19 -8.71 1.48
N PHE A 22 -0.42 -9.77 2.00
CA PHE A 22 -1.40 -10.53 1.23
C PHE A 22 -2.56 -9.66 0.77
N ALA A 23 -3.09 -8.79 1.65
CA ALA A 23 -4.13 -7.84 1.28
C ALA A 23 -3.69 -6.90 0.16
N LEU A 24 -2.49 -6.31 0.28
CA LEU A 24 -1.95 -5.38 -0.71
C LEU A 24 -1.66 -6.03 -2.06
N LEU A 25 -1.27 -7.29 -2.10
CA LEU A 25 -0.97 -8.00 -3.36
C LEU A 25 -2.22 -8.62 -3.99
N LEU A 26 -3.15 -9.14 -3.18
CA LEU A 26 -4.37 -9.77 -3.68
C LEU A 26 -5.34 -8.76 -4.29
N THR A 27 -5.53 -7.61 -3.65
CA THR A 27 -6.51 -6.62 -4.09
C THR A 27 -6.28 -6.17 -5.54
N PRO A 28 -5.09 -5.74 -5.99
CA PRO A 28 -4.88 -5.34 -7.38
C PRO A 28 -5.10 -6.47 -8.38
N VAL A 29 -4.78 -7.71 -8.01
CA VAL A 29 -5.02 -8.88 -8.87
C VAL A 29 -6.53 -9.08 -9.09
N PHE A 30 -7.31 -9.01 -8.03
CA PHE A 30 -8.77 -9.10 -8.14
C PHE A 30 -9.39 -7.93 -8.90
N VAL A 31 -8.84 -6.72 -8.77
CA VAL A 31 -9.27 -5.56 -9.57
C VAL A 31 -9.08 -5.83 -11.06
N VAL A 32 -7.90 -6.30 -11.48
CA VAL A 32 -7.62 -6.62 -12.90
C VAL A 32 -8.55 -7.70 -13.43
N ILE A 33 -8.81 -8.74 -12.64
CA ILE A 33 -9.75 -9.81 -13.02
C ILE A 33 -11.17 -9.26 -13.15
N SER A 34 -11.58 -8.37 -12.25
CA SER A 34 -12.93 -7.78 -12.25
C SER A 34 -13.18 -6.82 -13.40
N ILE A 35 -12.14 -6.16 -13.91
CA ILE A 35 -12.21 -5.24 -15.06
C ILE A 35 -12.31 -6.01 -16.39
N GLY A 36 -11.87 -7.27 -16.45
CA GLY A 36 -11.89 -8.09 -17.66
C GLY A 36 -10.50 -8.42 -18.21
N GLY A 37 -9.44 -8.00 -17.53
CA GLY A 37 -8.07 -8.29 -17.89
C GLY A 37 -7.19 -7.04 -18.12
N ILE A 38 -5.96 -7.28 -18.58
CA ILE A 38 -4.97 -6.21 -18.77
C ILE A 38 -5.32 -5.34 -20.00
N ASP A 39 -5.91 -5.91 -21.04
CA ASP A 39 -6.25 -5.19 -22.27
C ASP A 39 -7.37 -4.17 -22.02
N ASP A 40 -8.40 -4.58 -21.29
CA ASP A 40 -9.50 -3.69 -20.91
C ASP A 40 -9.04 -2.62 -19.94
N LEU A 41 -8.15 -2.96 -18.99
CA LEU A 41 -7.53 -2.00 -18.09
C LEU A 41 -6.79 -0.90 -18.86
N GLN A 42 -6.01 -1.26 -19.89
CA GLN A 42 -5.24 -0.31 -20.68
C GLN A 42 -6.15 0.68 -21.43
N SER A 43 -7.26 0.18 -21.97
CA SER A 43 -8.26 1.02 -22.64
C SER A 43 -8.94 2.00 -21.66
N ILE A 44 -9.26 1.56 -20.47
CA ILE A 44 -9.87 2.38 -19.41
C ILE A 44 -8.91 3.47 -18.92
N VAL A 45 -7.63 3.13 -18.71
CA VAL A 45 -6.62 4.11 -18.31
C VAL A 45 -6.45 5.19 -19.39
N GLN A 46 -6.37 4.81 -20.66
CA GLN A 46 -6.29 5.78 -21.76
C GLN A 46 -7.52 6.69 -21.83
N GLN A 47 -8.72 6.14 -21.62
CA GLN A 47 -9.93 6.96 -21.57
C GLN A 47 -9.94 7.91 -20.37
N ALA A 48 -9.45 7.44 -19.22
CA ALA A 48 -9.32 8.26 -18.02
C ALA A 48 -8.33 9.40 -18.22
N GLU A 49 -7.19 9.16 -18.86
CA GLU A 49 -6.19 10.18 -19.19
C GLU A 49 -6.74 11.24 -20.13
N MET A 50 -7.46 10.82 -21.17
CA MET A 50 -8.09 11.74 -22.13
C MET A 50 -9.16 12.61 -21.48
N SER A 51 -9.97 12.06 -20.57
CA SER A 51 -11.06 12.77 -19.92
C SER A 51 -10.60 13.69 -18.80
N ALA A 52 -9.59 13.27 -18.05
CA ALA A 52 -9.05 14.05 -16.93
C ALA A 52 -8.02 15.11 -17.37
N GLN A 53 -7.59 15.09 -18.64
CA GLN A 53 -6.47 15.90 -19.15
C GLN A 53 -5.20 15.77 -18.31
N LYS A 54 -5.01 14.63 -17.67
CA LYS A 54 -3.86 14.28 -16.83
C LYS A 54 -3.28 12.99 -17.33
N GLU A 55 -1.98 12.99 -17.57
CA GLU A 55 -1.23 11.77 -17.84
C GLU A 55 -0.93 11.09 -16.50
N PHE A 56 -1.64 10.01 -16.18
CA PHE A 56 -1.46 9.25 -14.94
C PHE A 56 -0.18 8.41 -14.95
N THR A 57 0.34 8.16 -16.14
CA THR A 57 1.58 7.40 -16.37
C THR A 57 2.85 8.26 -16.22
N ASP A 58 2.76 9.58 -16.26
CA ASP A 58 3.92 10.46 -16.10
C ASP A 58 4.11 10.89 -14.64
N LEU A 59 5.05 10.23 -13.97
CA LEU A 59 5.41 10.46 -12.56
C LEU A 59 5.97 11.86 -12.27
N PHE A 60 6.47 12.56 -13.27
CA PHE A 60 7.15 13.83 -13.10
C PHE A 60 6.35 15.04 -13.57
N ARG A 61 5.31 14.81 -14.37
CA ARG A 61 4.49 15.90 -14.93
C ARG A 61 3.65 16.57 -13.85
N GLY A 62 3.88 17.86 -13.65
CA GLY A 62 3.21 18.63 -12.60
C GLY A 62 3.92 18.64 -11.24
N THR A 63 5.03 17.93 -11.09
CA THR A 63 5.85 18.03 -9.88
C THR A 63 6.80 19.22 -10.02
N THR A 64 6.73 20.14 -9.05
CA THR A 64 7.66 21.27 -8.96
C THR A 64 8.99 20.77 -8.38
N MET A 65 10.10 21.41 -8.73
CA MET A 65 11.41 21.10 -8.14
C MET A 65 11.37 21.14 -6.59
N MET A 66 10.58 22.05 -6.02
CA MET A 66 10.33 22.13 -4.59
C MET A 66 9.58 20.90 -4.05
N GLY A 67 8.63 20.36 -4.83
CA GLY A 67 7.92 19.11 -4.50
C GLY A 67 8.86 17.90 -4.48
N LEU A 68 9.75 17.78 -5.46
CA LEU A 68 10.75 16.72 -5.50
C LEU A 68 11.73 16.82 -4.31
N LEU A 69 12.18 18.01 -3.96
CA LEU A 69 13.01 18.25 -2.79
C LEU A 69 12.28 17.90 -1.48
N SER A 70 11.01 18.23 -1.37
CA SER A 70 10.18 17.88 -0.21
C SER A 70 10.04 16.36 -0.04
N LEU A 71 9.81 15.62 -1.14
CA LEU A 71 9.76 14.16 -1.12
C LEU A 71 11.11 13.54 -0.75
N ALA A 72 12.22 14.08 -1.27
CA ALA A 72 13.55 13.63 -0.91
C ALA A 72 13.91 13.94 0.55
N ALA A 73 13.50 15.10 1.07
CA ALA A 73 13.72 15.50 2.45
C ALA A 73 13.03 14.56 3.44
N TRP A 74 11.85 14.01 3.09
CA TRP A 74 11.18 13.02 3.91
C TRP A 74 12.03 11.75 4.09
N GLY A 75 12.64 11.26 3.02
CA GLY A 75 13.57 10.12 3.06
C GLY A 75 14.81 10.38 3.95
N LEU A 76 15.38 11.59 3.89
CA LEU A 76 16.50 11.99 4.74
C LEU A 76 16.12 12.06 6.22
N GLY A 77 14.91 12.53 6.54
CA GLY A 77 14.40 12.58 7.92
C GLY A 77 14.30 11.21 8.59
N TYR A 78 14.16 10.16 7.80
CA TYR A 78 14.06 8.78 8.30
C TYR A 78 15.33 8.31 9.03
N PHE A 79 16.50 8.79 8.61
CA PHE A 79 17.78 8.45 9.24
C PHE A 79 17.95 9.04 10.65
N GLY A 80 17.23 10.10 10.97
CA GLY A 80 17.30 10.76 12.28
C GLY A 80 16.34 10.23 13.34
N GLN A 81 15.51 9.25 13.01
CA GLN A 81 14.49 8.77 13.94
C GLN A 81 15.09 7.86 15.03
N PRO A 82 14.96 8.23 16.34
CA PRO A 82 15.59 7.52 17.44
C PRO A 82 15.19 6.06 17.57
N HIS A 83 13.93 5.72 17.25
CA HIS A 83 13.43 4.36 17.34
C HIS A 83 14.05 3.41 16.29
N ILE A 84 14.45 3.94 15.13
CA ILE A 84 15.15 3.17 14.11
C ILE A 84 16.59 2.91 14.56
N LEU A 85 17.28 3.96 15.06
CA LEU A 85 18.64 3.83 15.57
C LEU A 85 18.70 2.84 16.74
N ALA A 86 17.74 2.88 17.67
CA ALA A 86 17.67 1.94 18.78
C ALA A 86 17.55 0.48 18.31
N ARG A 87 16.78 0.20 17.24
CA ARG A 87 16.67 -1.14 16.66
C ARG A 87 17.99 -1.62 16.05
N PHE A 88 18.74 -0.75 15.40
CA PHE A 88 20.06 -1.10 14.87
C PHE A 88 21.07 -1.37 15.99
N MET A 89 21.03 -0.59 17.07
CA MET A 89 21.92 -0.77 18.22
C MET A 89 21.61 -2.04 19.03
N ALA A 90 20.38 -2.55 18.97
CA ALA A 90 19.97 -3.78 19.65
C ALA A 90 20.35 -5.06 18.88
N ALA A 91 21.02 -4.96 17.73
CA ALA A 91 21.40 -6.12 16.93
C ALA A 91 22.61 -6.85 17.54
N ASP A 92 22.51 -8.17 17.74
CA ASP A 92 23.54 -9.01 18.36
C ASP A 92 24.81 -9.15 17.50
N SER A 93 24.71 -9.03 16.18
CA SER A 93 25.84 -9.18 15.27
C SER A 93 25.62 -8.50 13.91
N VAL A 94 26.73 -8.14 13.24
CA VAL A 94 26.74 -7.57 11.88
C VAL A 94 26.09 -8.54 10.87
N ARG A 95 26.25 -9.84 11.04
CA ARG A 95 25.63 -10.85 10.16
C ARG A 95 24.11 -10.86 10.31
N SER A 96 23.61 -10.75 11.53
CA SER A 96 22.16 -10.62 11.81
C SER A 96 21.59 -9.34 11.20
N LEU A 97 22.31 -8.23 11.32
CA LEU A 97 21.92 -6.94 10.75
C LEU A 97 21.80 -6.99 9.22
N ASN A 98 22.75 -7.66 8.53
CA ASN A 98 22.69 -7.84 7.08
C ASN A 98 21.49 -8.69 6.63
N LYS A 99 21.12 -9.72 7.37
CA LYS A 99 19.91 -10.52 7.08
C LYS A 99 18.65 -9.67 7.30
N ALA A 100 18.57 -8.99 8.43
CA ALA A 100 17.43 -8.10 8.74
C ALA A 100 17.24 -7.03 7.66
N ARG A 101 18.33 -6.40 7.20
CA ARG A 101 18.29 -5.41 6.12
C ARG A 101 17.70 -5.99 4.82
N LYS A 102 18.16 -7.17 4.40
CA LYS A 102 17.65 -7.80 3.16
C LYS A 102 16.16 -8.10 3.27
N ILE A 103 15.71 -8.67 4.38
CA ILE A 103 14.30 -8.98 4.63
C ILE A 103 13.47 -7.69 4.62
N SER A 104 13.90 -6.66 5.36
CA SER A 104 13.18 -5.38 5.42
C SER A 104 13.09 -4.68 4.08
N MET A 105 14.17 -4.68 3.28
CA MET A 105 14.17 -4.06 1.96
C MET A 105 13.23 -4.81 0.99
N THR A 106 13.27 -6.13 0.97
CA THR A 106 12.34 -6.93 0.14
C THR A 106 10.90 -6.67 0.54
N TRP A 107 10.63 -6.64 1.85
CA TRP A 107 9.31 -6.35 2.40
C TRP A 107 8.80 -4.96 1.99
N MET A 108 9.65 -3.95 2.14
CA MET A 108 9.34 -2.58 1.77
C MET A 108 9.01 -2.44 0.27
N VAL A 109 9.81 -3.06 -0.60
CA VAL A 109 9.57 -3.03 -2.04
C VAL A 109 8.23 -3.69 -2.39
N LEU A 110 7.91 -4.84 -1.80
CA LEU A 110 6.63 -5.50 -2.02
C LEU A 110 5.45 -4.65 -1.57
N CYS A 111 5.54 -4.02 -0.39
CA CYS A 111 4.50 -3.13 0.10
C CYS A 111 4.31 -1.90 -0.80
N LEU A 112 5.40 -1.28 -1.25
CA LEU A 112 5.34 -0.11 -2.14
C LEU A 112 4.71 -0.47 -3.50
N VAL A 113 5.15 -1.57 -4.10
CA VAL A 113 4.58 -2.06 -5.38
C VAL A 113 3.09 -2.35 -5.21
N GLY A 114 2.69 -3.03 -4.13
CA GLY A 114 1.29 -3.32 -3.84
C GLY A 114 0.45 -2.05 -3.64
N ALA A 115 0.96 -1.08 -2.89
CA ALA A 115 0.28 0.18 -2.64
C ALA A 115 0.09 1.02 -3.92
N VAL A 116 1.15 1.13 -4.75
CA VAL A 116 1.08 1.82 -6.04
C VAL A 116 0.11 1.11 -6.98
N ALA A 117 0.14 -0.22 -7.02
CA ALA A 117 -0.78 -1.01 -7.85
C ALA A 117 -2.24 -0.81 -7.42
N ILE A 118 -2.54 -0.79 -6.11
CA ILE A 118 -3.89 -0.51 -5.61
C ILE A 118 -4.35 0.90 -6.01
N GLY A 119 -3.49 1.90 -5.89
CA GLY A 119 -3.82 3.25 -6.29
C GLY A 119 -4.14 3.35 -7.78
N PHE A 120 -3.28 2.78 -8.62
CA PHE A 120 -3.41 2.83 -10.06
C PHE A 120 -4.63 2.03 -10.56
N PHE A 121 -4.74 0.77 -10.18
CA PHE A 121 -5.84 -0.09 -10.62
C PHE A 121 -7.17 0.29 -9.96
N GLY A 122 -7.13 0.78 -8.72
CA GLY A 122 -8.31 1.28 -8.03
C GLY A 122 -8.89 2.50 -8.73
N MET A 123 -8.05 3.44 -9.14
CA MET A 123 -8.49 4.59 -9.91
C MET A 123 -9.13 4.16 -11.23
N ALA A 124 -8.52 3.24 -11.97
CA ALA A 124 -9.10 2.70 -13.21
C ALA A 124 -10.46 2.03 -12.98
N TYR A 125 -10.60 1.25 -11.92
CA TYR A 125 -11.85 0.60 -11.54
C TYR A 125 -12.97 1.62 -11.24
N PHE A 126 -12.71 2.64 -10.43
CA PHE A 126 -13.69 3.66 -10.10
C PHE A 126 -14.00 4.58 -11.27
N TYR A 127 -13.06 4.78 -12.19
CA TYR A 127 -13.33 5.49 -13.42
C TYR A 127 -14.30 4.71 -14.33
N ALA A 128 -14.08 3.41 -14.51
CA ALA A 128 -14.99 2.54 -15.25
C ALA A 128 -16.40 2.47 -14.63
N ASN A 129 -16.50 2.63 -13.33
CA ASN A 129 -17.75 2.58 -12.56
C ASN A 129 -18.12 3.95 -11.96
N ALA A 130 -17.92 5.04 -12.69
CA ALA A 130 -18.07 6.42 -12.21
C ALA A 130 -19.47 6.76 -11.64
N ASN A 131 -20.50 6.03 -12.03
CA ASN A 131 -21.89 6.25 -11.59
C ASN A 131 -22.19 5.62 -10.21
N THR A 132 -21.23 5.00 -9.54
CA THR A 132 -21.44 4.39 -8.23
C THR A 132 -21.20 5.40 -7.10
N ALA A 133 -21.95 5.26 -6.01
CA ALA A 133 -21.76 6.08 -4.80
C ALA A 133 -20.33 5.97 -4.25
N SER A 134 -19.71 4.79 -4.36
CA SER A 134 -18.32 4.55 -3.95
C SER A 134 -17.31 5.34 -4.79
N ALA A 135 -17.57 5.53 -6.09
CA ALA A 135 -16.70 6.36 -6.94
C ALA A 135 -16.75 7.84 -6.50
N ALA A 136 -17.90 8.34 -6.12
CA ALA A 136 -18.05 9.70 -5.59
C ALA A 136 -17.29 9.87 -4.27
N LEU A 137 -17.35 8.90 -3.38
CA LEU A 137 -16.61 8.91 -2.11
C LEU A 137 -15.10 8.91 -2.33
N VAL A 138 -14.59 8.06 -3.21
CA VAL A 138 -13.16 7.96 -3.52
C VAL A 138 -12.63 9.22 -4.20
N ASN A 139 -13.44 9.90 -5.00
CA ASN A 139 -13.06 11.18 -5.60
C ASN A 139 -12.90 12.29 -4.56
N HIS A 140 -13.68 12.26 -3.48
CA HIS A 140 -13.55 13.20 -2.36
C HIS A 140 -12.43 12.82 -1.40
N GLU A 141 -12.28 11.53 -1.13
CA GLU A 141 -11.32 10.97 -0.18
C GLU A 141 -10.53 9.83 -0.82
N PRO A 142 -9.46 10.12 -1.57
CA PRO A 142 -8.65 9.11 -2.28
C PRO A 142 -8.05 8.04 -1.36
N GLU A 143 -7.90 8.33 -0.08
CA GLU A 143 -7.37 7.42 0.93
C GLU A 143 -8.30 6.20 1.17
N GLN A 144 -9.58 6.33 0.83
CA GLN A 144 -10.57 5.26 1.01
C GLN A 144 -10.59 4.23 -0.13
N VAL A 145 -9.77 4.40 -1.17
CA VAL A 145 -9.71 3.49 -2.33
C VAL A 145 -9.62 2.01 -1.91
N PHE A 146 -8.72 1.68 -1.00
CA PHE A 146 -8.53 0.29 -0.55
C PHE A 146 -9.74 -0.24 0.21
N ILE A 147 -10.37 0.59 1.04
CA ILE A 147 -11.54 0.21 1.84
C ILE A 147 -12.73 -0.08 0.92
N GLU A 148 -12.99 0.82 -0.02
CA GLU A 148 -14.10 0.66 -0.97
C GLU A 148 -13.88 -0.51 -1.93
N LEU A 149 -12.66 -0.70 -2.45
CA LEU A 149 -12.31 -1.87 -3.25
C LEU A 149 -12.52 -3.16 -2.46
N SER A 150 -12.11 -3.18 -1.19
CA SER A 150 -12.29 -4.35 -0.34
C SER A 150 -13.77 -4.70 -0.14
N ARG A 151 -14.64 -3.70 -0.02
CA ARG A 151 -16.07 -3.89 0.13
C ARG A 151 -16.77 -4.35 -1.14
N LEU A 152 -16.32 -3.84 -2.30
CA LEU A 152 -16.98 -4.11 -3.58
C LEU A 152 -16.55 -5.43 -4.21
N LEU A 153 -15.25 -5.77 -4.12
CA LEU A 153 -14.70 -6.93 -4.80
C LEU A 153 -14.77 -8.22 -4.00
N PHE A 154 -14.76 -8.11 -2.67
CA PHE A 154 -14.65 -9.29 -1.82
C PHE A 154 -15.95 -9.58 -1.06
N ASN A 155 -16.17 -10.88 -0.81
CA ASN A 155 -17.23 -11.31 0.09
C ASN A 155 -17.01 -10.65 1.49
N PRO A 156 -18.09 -10.29 2.23
CA PRO A 156 -18.02 -9.61 3.52
C PRO A 156 -17.04 -10.24 4.53
N TRP A 157 -16.89 -11.55 4.54
CA TRP A 157 -15.94 -12.25 5.39
C TRP A 157 -14.48 -11.94 5.03
N ILE A 158 -14.15 -11.98 3.75
CA ILE A 158 -12.80 -11.67 3.25
C ILE A 158 -12.52 -10.19 3.44
N ALA A 159 -13.47 -9.32 3.11
CA ALA A 159 -13.36 -7.88 3.32
C ALA A 159 -13.09 -7.56 4.80
N GLY A 160 -13.75 -8.22 5.73
CA GLY A 160 -13.50 -8.08 7.17
C GLY A 160 -12.07 -8.43 7.57
N ILE A 161 -11.52 -9.52 7.02
CA ILE A 161 -10.13 -9.93 7.26
C ILE A 161 -9.14 -8.89 6.69
N LEU A 162 -9.38 -8.41 5.46
CA LEU A 162 -8.54 -7.39 4.81
C LEU A 162 -8.55 -6.07 5.59
N LEU A 163 -9.73 -5.63 6.03
CA LEU A 163 -9.88 -4.42 6.84
C LEU A 163 -9.25 -4.57 8.23
N SER A 164 -9.31 -5.78 8.81
CA SER A 164 -8.63 -6.06 10.08
C SER A 164 -7.11 -5.92 9.97
N ALA A 165 -6.54 -6.19 8.79
CA ALA A 165 -5.11 -5.99 8.55
C ALA A 165 -4.71 -4.51 8.63
N ILE A 166 -5.57 -3.58 8.18
CA ILE A 166 -5.33 -2.13 8.36
C ILE A 166 -5.33 -1.76 9.83
N LEU A 167 -6.36 -2.21 10.57
CA LEU A 167 -6.43 -1.95 12.01
C LEU A 167 -5.23 -2.51 12.76
N ALA A 168 -4.78 -3.71 12.36
CA ALA A 168 -3.58 -4.32 12.90
C ALA A 168 -2.34 -3.47 12.66
N ALA A 169 -2.18 -2.90 11.46
CA ALA A 169 -1.05 -2.02 11.12
C ALA A 169 -1.06 -0.71 11.96
N VAL A 170 -2.25 -0.17 12.24
CA VAL A 170 -2.39 1.04 13.07
C VAL A 170 -2.10 0.77 14.54
N MET A 171 -2.37 -0.45 15.02
CA MET A 171 -2.21 -0.82 16.44
C MET A 171 -0.81 -1.37 16.76
N SER A 172 0.02 -1.71 15.79
CA SER A 172 1.38 -2.20 16.00
C SER A 172 2.38 -1.05 16.12
#